data_e019aee459cf4fd2f7074106b20bf4bf
#
_entry.id   e019aee459cf4fd2f7074106b20bf4bf
#
_cell.length_a   1.000
_cell.length_b   1.000
_cell.length_c   1.000
_cell.angle_alpha   90.00
_cell.angle_beta   90.00
_cell.angle_gamma   90.00
#
_symmetry.space_group_name_H-M   'P 1'
#
loop_
_entity.id
_entity.type
_entity.pdbx_description
1 polymer ?
#
loop_
_entity_poly.entity_id
_entity_poly.type
_entity_poly.pdbx_seq_one_letter_code
_entity_poly.pdbx_strand_id
1 'polypeptide(L)'
;MVEHSGRLEVAARLQQRTTAIMRYAVQSGMIDYNPAQDMAGAIATGKSVHRPALDFARIPELFERIENYKGRLLTQLAVKLTLLVFIRSSELRFARYNEVDFERAIWTIPAERKALKGVKYSSRGAKMRTPHLVPLSRQAIAVLEQIKAISGEHELIFIGDHYAHKPISENTVNKALRIMGYDTKTEICGHGFRAMACGALIESALWSRDAVERQMSHQERNNVRAAYIHKAEHLEERRLMVQWWADYLDANRDCAITPYEFARTKNVMQSPFSQSA
;
A
#
# COMPACT_ATOMS: atom_id res chain seq x y z
N MET A 1 0.29 34.41 3.21
CA MET A 1 0.46 34.18 1.75
C MET A 1 0.12 32.73 1.34
N VAL A 2 0.79 31.67 1.86
CA VAL A 2 0.50 30.28 1.46
C VAL A 2 -0.89 29.82 1.94
N GLU A 3 -1.29 30.22 3.14
CA GLU A 3 -2.62 29.93 3.69
C GLU A 3 -3.75 30.56 2.86
N HIS A 4 -3.58 31.85 2.49
CA HIS A 4 -4.54 32.58 1.66
C HIS A 4 -4.72 31.99 0.26
N SER A 5 -3.73 31.19 -0.22
CA SER A 5 -3.87 30.45 -1.47
C SER A 5 -4.63 29.10 -1.34
N GLY A 6 -5.22 28.83 -0.17
CA GLY A 6 -5.93 27.59 0.12
C GLY A 6 -5.06 26.35 0.32
N ARG A 7 -3.73 26.47 0.30
CA ARG A 7 -2.79 25.36 0.44
C ARG A 7 -2.46 25.09 1.92
N LEU A 8 -3.47 24.81 2.73
CA LEU A 8 -3.35 24.67 4.18
C LEU A 8 -2.33 23.61 4.60
N GLU A 9 -2.28 22.47 3.90
CA GLU A 9 -1.29 21.40 4.20
C GLU A 9 0.16 21.87 3.98
N VAL A 10 0.40 22.64 2.92
CA VAL A 10 1.73 23.21 2.65
C VAL A 10 2.08 24.24 3.70
N ALA A 11 1.14 25.08 4.10
CA ALA A 11 1.32 26.09 5.16
C ALA A 11 1.67 25.42 6.49
N ALA A 12 0.93 24.38 6.90
CA ALA A 12 1.18 23.61 8.11
C ALA A 12 2.58 22.95 8.09
N ARG A 13 2.98 22.36 6.97
CA ARG A 13 4.33 21.78 6.81
C ARG A 13 5.44 22.81 6.88
N LEU A 14 5.23 23.99 6.29
CA LEU A 14 6.19 25.11 6.39
C LEU A 14 6.34 25.52 7.83
N GLN A 15 5.24 25.72 8.56
CA GLN A 15 5.27 26.05 9.98
C GLN A 15 6.05 24.99 10.78
N GLN A 16 5.74 23.71 10.63
CA GLN A 16 6.47 22.64 11.33
C GLN A 16 7.97 22.68 11.06
N ARG A 17 8.37 22.88 9.79
CA ARG A 17 9.78 22.98 9.41
C ARG A 17 10.44 24.21 9.99
N THR A 18 9.78 25.37 9.95
CA THR A 18 10.29 26.60 10.54
C THR A 18 10.51 26.44 12.05
N THR A 19 9.51 25.88 12.76
CA THR A 19 9.63 25.59 14.19
C THR A 19 10.81 24.65 14.49
N ALA A 20 11.02 23.62 13.66
CA ALA A 20 12.14 22.69 13.82
C ALA A 20 13.50 23.34 13.57
N ILE A 21 13.63 24.21 12.55
CA ILE A 21 14.86 24.98 12.25
C ILE A 21 15.18 25.93 13.40
N MET A 22 14.19 26.69 13.88
CA MET A 22 14.39 27.62 14.99
C MET A 22 14.74 26.90 16.30
N ARG A 23 14.14 25.72 16.54
CA ARG A 23 14.51 24.86 17.69
C ARG A 23 15.97 24.41 17.60
N TYR A 24 16.43 24.03 16.42
CA TYR A 24 17.84 23.69 16.21
C TYR A 24 18.75 24.88 16.47
N ALA A 25 18.37 26.08 16.02
CA ALA A 25 19.14 27.31 16.25
C ALA A 25 19.26 27.62 17.75
N VAL A 26 18.20 27.43 18.54
CA VAL A 26 18.26 27.56 20.02
C VAL A 26 19.22 26.52 20.62
N GLN A 27 19.09 25.26 20.22
CA GLN A 27 19.94 24.17 20.72
C GLN A 27 21.43 24.36 20.37
N SER A 28 21.69 25.07 19.26
CA SER A 28 23.06 25.41 18.79
C SER A 28 23.57 26.75 19.35
N GLY A 29 22.83 27.41 20.24
CA GLY A 29 23.22 28.70 20.82
C GLY A 29 23.24 29.87 19.83
N MET A 30 22.55 29.73 18.68
CA MET A 30 22.48 30.81 17.66
C MET A 30 21.44 31.85 17.99
N ILE A 31 20.38 31.48 18.72
CA ILE A 31 19.30 32.35 19.20
C ILE A 31 18.88 31.90 20.59
N ASP A 32 18.35 32.81 21.41
CA ASP A 32 17.98 32.55 22.79
C ASP A 32 16.61 31.90 22.94
N TYR A 33 15.68 32.10 22.00
CA TYR A 33 14.36 31.55 22.00
C TYR A 33 13.86 31.20 20.59
N ASN A 34 12.86 30.32 20.52
CA ASN A 34 12.25 29.91 19.24
C ASN A 34 11.02 30.79 18.92
N PRO A 35 11.14 31.80 18.01
CA PRO A 35 10.02 32.68 17.70
C PRO A 35 8.85 31.98 16.97
N ALA A 36 9.04 30.76 16.49
CA ALA A 36 8.01 30.00 15.85
C ALA A 36 7.27 29.02 16.79
N GLN A 37 7.59 29.00 18.08
CA GLN A 37 7.02 28.05 19.02
C GLN A 37 5.53 28.32 19.26
N ASP A 38 5.15 29.57 19.39
CA ASP A 38 3.76 29.98 19.69
C ASP A 38 2.86 30.01 18.44
N MET A 39 3.44 29.69 17.28
CA MET A 39 2.68 29.58 16.03
C MET A 39 1.91 28.26 15.90
N ALA A 40 2.01 27.36 16.89
CA ALA A 40 1.27 26.11 16.88
C ALA A 40 -0.24 26.42 16.95
N GLY A 41 -1.01 25.90 15.95
CA GLY A 41 -2.43 26.17 15.83
C GLY A 41 -2.82 27.47 15.12
N ALA A 42 -1.85 28.35 14.77
CA ALA A 42 -2.13 29.59 14.04
C ALA A 42 -2.59 29.36 12.59
N ILE A 43 -2.23 28.21 12.00
CA ILE A 43 -2.64 27.85 10.64
C ILE A 43 -3.85 26.90 10.73
N ALA A 44 -4.92 27.24 10.01
CA ALA A 44 -6.08 26.38 9.90
C ALA A 44 -5.67 25.01 9.32
N THR A 45 -6.08 23.93 9.99
CA THR A 45 -5.87 22.57 9.49
C THR A 45 -7.04 22.18 8.61
N GLY A 46 -6.79 21.87 7.35
CA GLY A 46 -7.78 21.27 6.48
C GLY A 46 -8.25 19.91 7.02
N LYS A 47 -9.52 19.56 6.82
CA LYS A 47 -9.99 18.20 7.12
C LYS A 47 -9.18 17.21 6.31
N SER A 48 -8.67 16.17 6.98
CA SER A 48 -7.97 15.08 6.29
C SER A 48 -8.96 14.38 5.35
N VAL A 49 -8.67 14.40 4.06
CA VAL A 49 -9.45 13.65 3.07
C VAL A 49 -8.82 12.28 2.90
N HIS A 50 -9.59 11.23 3.14
CA HIS A 50 -9.15 9.87 2.87
C HIS A 50 -8.85 9.67 1.39
N ARG A 51 -7.89 8.79 1.07
CA ARG A 51 -7.62 8.43 -0.32
C ARG A 51 -8.82 7.71 -0.89
N PRO A 52 -9.26 8.07 -2.11
CA PRO A 52 -10.45 7.48 -2.71
C PRO A 52 -10.25 5.97 -2.95
N ALA A 53 -11.28 5.22 -2.62
CA ALA A 53 -11.37 3.78 -2.79
C ALA A 53 -12.70 3.45 -3.45
N LEU A 54 -12.72 2.47 -4.34
CA LEU A 54 -13.90 2.07 -5.09
C LEU A 54 -14.86 1.31 -4.17
N ASP A 55 -16.15 1.50 -4.38
CA ASP A 55 -17.18 0.66 -3.78
C ASP A 55 -17.05 -0.79 -4.27
N PHE A 56 -17.33 -1.76 -3.41
CA PHE A 56 -17.25 -3.19 -3.75
C PHE A 56 -18.19 -3.56 -4.91
N ALA A 57 -19.34 -2.93 -5.02
CA ALA A 57 -20.28 -3.13 -6.11
C ALA A 57 -19.68 -2.79 -7.50
N ARG A 58 -18.59 -2.02 -7.54
CA ARG A 58 -17.90 -1.64 -8.77
C ARG A 58 -16.65 -2.51 -9.08
N ILE A 59 -16.42 -3.59 -8.33
CA ILE A 59 -15.31 -4.51 -8.62
C ILE A 59 -15.44 -5.14 -10.02
N PRO A 60 -16.62 -5.59 -10.49
CA PRO A 60 -16.78 -6.09 -11.87
C PRO A 60 -16.31 -5.07 -12.92
N GLU A 61 -16.74 -3.81 -12.79
CA GLU A 61 -16.30 -2.72 -13.65
C GLU A 61 -14.77 -2.53 -13.63
N LEU A 62 -14.17 -2.62 -12.45
CA LEU A 62 -12.71 -2.49 -12.31
C LEU A 62 -11.98 -3.58 -13.09
N PHE A 63 -12.43 -4.84 -13.01
CA PHE A 63 -11.83 -5.95 -13.75
C PHE A 63 -12.00 -5.77 -15.24
N GLU A 64 -13.19 -5.43 -15.71
CA GLU A 64 -13.45 -5.14 -17.12
C GLU A 64 -12.50 -4.08 -17.66
N ARG A 65 -12.33 -2.97 -16.94
CA ARG A 65 -11.43 -1.88 -17.34
C ARG A 65 -9.95 -2.28 -17.28
N ILE A 66 -9.54 -3.10 -16.31
CA ILE A 66 -8.18 -3.63 -16.24
C ILE A 66 -7.90 -4.54 -17.43
N GLU A 67 -8.83 -5.42 -17.81
CA GLU A 67 -8.67 -6.35 -18.91
C GLU A 67 -8.66 -5.64 -20.27
N ASN A 68 -9.46 -4.61 -20.41
CA ASN A 68 -9.52 -3.76 -21.60
C ASN A 68 -8.43 -2.69 -21.67
N TYR A 69 -7.48 -2.67 -20.73
CA TYR A 69 -6.41 -1.67 -20.73
C TYR A 69 -5.50 -1.80 -21.94
N LYS A 70 -5.41 -0.74 -22.76
CA LYS A 70 -4.66 -0.72 -24.03
C LYS A 70 -3.21 -0.26 -23.90
N GLY A 71 -2.72 -0.11 -22.68
CA GLY A 71 -1.31 0.25 -22.45
C GLY A 71 -0.40 -0.97 -22.35
N ARG A 72 0.81 -0.75 -21.83
CA ARG A 72 1.83 -1.79 -21.67
C ARG A 72 1.35 -2.91 -20.73
N LEU A 73 1.55 -4.17 -21.15
CA LEU A 73 1.18 -5.35 -20.35
C LEU A 73 1.80 -5.33 -18.94
N LEU A 74 3.08 -4.95 -18.80
CA LEU A 74 3.73 -4.84 -17.49
C LEU A 74 3.02 -3.83 -16.57
N THR A 75 2.46 -2.75 -17.13
CA THR A 75 1.67 -1.77 -16.38
C THR A 75 0.32 -2.35 -15.93
N GLN A 76 -0.36 -3.10 -16.81
CA GLN A 76 -1.60 -3.80 -16.48
C GLN A 76 -1.37 -4.80 -15.34
N LEU A 77 -0.30 -5.59 -15.44
CA LEU A 77 0.09 -6.55 -14.41
C LEU A 77 0.49 -5.86 -13.10
N ALA A 78 1.12 -4.67 -13.16
CA ALA A 78 1.39 -3.87 -11.96
C ALA A 78 0.12 -3.41 -11.25
N VAL A 79 -0.94 -3.04 -11.99
CA VAL A 79 -2.26 -2.71 -11.42
C VAL A 79 -2.86 -3.95 -10.75
N LYS A 80 -2.89 -5.10 -11.46
CA LYS A 80 -3.41 -6.37 -10.91
C LYS A 80 -2.66 -6.79 -9.64
N LEU A 81 -1.34 -6.75 -9.66
CA LEU A 81 -0.55 -7.11 -8.48
C LEU A 81 -0.77 -6.13 -7.32
N THR A 82 -0.87 -4.82 -7.59
CA THR A 82 -1.13 -3.82 -6.56
C THR A 82 -2.47 -4.08 -5.84
N LEU A 83 -3.50 -4.48 -6.59
CA LEU A 83 -4.80 -4.84 -6.05
C LEU A 83 -4.73 -6.11 -5.18
N LEU A 84 -3.99 -7.13 -5.63
CA LEU A 84 -3.87 -8.42 -4.94
C LEU A 84 -3.04 -8.34 -3.65
N VAL A 85 -1.91 -7.63 -3.66
CA VAL A 85 -0.98 -7.59 -2.53
C VAL A 85 -1.14 -6.36 -1.64
N PHE A 86 -1.86 -5.34 -2.11
CA PHE A 86 -2.19 -4.07 -1.43
C PHE A 86 -1.06 -3.47 -0.57
N ILE A 87 0.20 -3.61 -1.04
CA ILE A 87 1.39 -2.97 -0.45
C ILE A 87 1.49 -1.49 -0.87
N ARG A 88 2.45 -0.76 -0.31
CA ARG A 88 2.64 0.66 -0.68
C ARG A 88 3.30 0.80 -2.06
N SER A 89 2.94 1.88 -2.78
CA SER A 89 3.46 2.15 -4.13
C SER A 89 4.99 2.19 -4.21
N SER A 90 5.67 2.71 -3.18
CA SER A 90 7.14 2.70 -3.13
C SER A 90 7.73 1.32 -2.90
N GLU A 91 7.03 0.45 -2.18
CA GLU A 91 7.43 -0.93 -1.93
C GLU A 91 7.31 -1.74 -3.22
N LEU A 92 6.20 -1.59 -3.95
CA LEU A 92 6.00 -2.19 -5.27
C LEU A 92 7.01 -1.69 -6.30
N ARG A 93 7.16 -0.36 -6.43
CA ARG A 93 7.99 0.28 -7.45
C ARG A 93 9.45 -0.20 -7.45
N PHE A 94 10.03 -0.41 -6.27
CA PHE A 94 11.40 -0.83 -6.09
C PHE A 94 11.58 -2.34 -5.85
N ALA A 95 10.53 -3.12 -6.08
CA ALA A 95 10.51 -4.56 -5.92
C ALA A 95 11.59 -5.28 -6.75
N ARG A 96 12.21 -6.29 -6.17
CA ARG A 96 13.26 -7.09 -6.79
C ARG A 96 12.92 -8.57 -6.70
N TYR A 97 13.41 -9.34 -7.69
CA TYR A 97 13.14 -10.78 -7.73
C TYR A 97 13.75 -11.54 -6.55
N ASN A 98 14.90 -11.11 -6.03
CA ASN A 98 15.51 -11.73 -4.86
C ASN A 98 14.75 -11.49 -3.53
N GLU A 99 13.70 -10.69 -3.56
CA GLU A 99 12.78 -10.47 -2.42
C GLU A 99 11.62 -11.47 -2.41
N VAL A 100 11.39 -12.20 -3.52
CA VAL A 100 10.23 -13.09 -3.71
C VAL A 100 10.67 -14.54 -3.67
N ASP A 101 10.19 -15.26 -2.67
CA ASP A 101 10.27 -16.70 -2.58
C ASP A 101 9.01 -17.32 -3.18
N PHE A 102 9.13 -17.81 -4.42
CA PHE A 102 8.01 -18.40 -5.17
C PHE A 102 7.56 -19.74 -4.59
N GLU A 103 8.48 -20.53 -4.01
CA GLU A 103 8.16 -21.84 -3.43
C GLU A 103 7.37 -21.68 -2.14
N ARG A 104 7.79 -20.75 -1.28
CA ARG A 104 7.10 -20.45 -0.02
C ARG A 104 5.93 -19.47 -0.17
N ALA A 105 5.74 -18.93 -1.37
CA ALA A 105 4.77 -17.89 -1.68
C ALA A 105 4.85 -16.71 -0.68
N ILE A 106 6.05 -16.17 -0.50
CA ILE A 106 6.33 -15.03 0.38
C ILE A 106 7.17 -14.00 -0.35
N TRP A 107 6.76 -12.74 -0.27
CA TRP A 107 7.57 -11.59 -0.64
C TRP A 107 8.10 -10.91 0.62
N THR A 108 9.40 -10.92 0.81
CA THR A 108 10.08 -10.25 1.92
C THR A 108 10.55 -8.87 1.49
N ILE A 109 9.81 -7.83 1.84
CA ILE A 109 10.23 -6.45 1.59
C ILE A 109 11.28 -6.09 2.67
N PRO A 110 12.55 -5.85 2.31
CA PRO A 110 13.60 -5.60 3.29
C PRO A 110 13.42 -4.23 3.95
N ALA A 111 14.04 -4.04 5.11
CA ALA A 111 14.06 -2.74 5.80
C ALA A 111 14.68 -1.64 4.92
N GLU A 112 15.74 -1.99 4.21
CA GLU A 112 16.46 -1.13 3.27
C GLU A 112 16.95 -1.95 2.07
N ARG A 113 17.04 -1.31 0.91
CA ARG A 113 17.51 -1.88 -0.35
C ARG A 113 18.84 -1.26 -0.76
N LYS A 114 19.63 -1.97 -1.55
CA LYS A 114 20.79 -1.37 -2.21
C LYS A 114 20.30 -0.26 -3.15
N ALA A 115 20.92 0.93 -3.05
CA ALA A 115 20.54 2.07 -3.90
C ALA A 115 20.83 1.78 -5.39
N LEU A 116 19.90 2.16 -6.26
CA LEU A 116 20.09 2.12 -7.72
C LEU A 116 20.77 3.41 -8.19
N LYS A 117 21.80 3.27 -9.04
CA LYS A 117 22.56 4.41 -9.57
C LYS A 117 21.65 5.39 -10.30
N GLY A 118 21.67 6.65 -9.89
CA GLY A 118 20.89 7.72 -10.52
C GLY A 118 19.39 7.68 -10.23
N VAL A 119 18.92 6.85 -9.31
CA VAL A 119 17.51 6.75 -8.93
C VAL A 119 17.33 7.20 -7.48
N LYS A 120 16.72 8.38 -7.28
CA LYS A 120 16.45 8.92 -5.96
C LYS A 120 15.53 7.98 -5.16
N TYR A 121 15.83 7.84 -3.87
CA TYR A 121 15.04 7.05 -2.91
C TYR A 121 14.96 5.54 -3.18
N SER A 122 15.77 5.01 -4.07
CA SER A 122 15.76 3.59 -4.42
C SER A 122 16.28 2.66 -3.32
N SER A 123 16.94 3.21 -2.29
CA SER A 123 17.32 2.47 -1.09
C SER A 123 16.15 2.20 -0.13
N ARG A 124 14.98 2.81 -0.37
CA ARG A 124 13.82 2.59 0.49
C ARG A 124 13.33 1.15 0.38
N GLY A 125 13.31 0.46 1.52
CA GLY A 125 12.61 -0.78 1.74
C GLY A 125 11.22 -0.54 2.34
N ALA A 126 10.83 -1.38 3.29
CA ALA A 126 9.59 -1.23 4.02
C ALA A 126 9.52 0.12 4.75
N LYS A 127 8.37 0.79 4.68
CA LYS A 127 8.19 2.14 5.25
C LYS A 127 8.56 2.21 6.73
N MET A 128 8.34 1.13 7.47
CA MET A 128 8.60 1.06 8.91
C MET A 128 10.06 0.74 9.26
N ARG A 129 10.95 0.63 8.25
CA ARG A 129 12.37 0.28 8.41
C ARG A 129 12.62 -1.05 9.14
N THR A 130 11.65 -1.93 9.10
CA THR A 130 11.74 -3.34 9.52
C THR A 130 11.31 -4.21 8.36
N PRO A 131 11.87 -5.41 8.16
CA PRO A 131 11.42 -6.29 7.09
C PRO A 131 9.92 -6.55 7.20
N HIS A 132 9.23 -6.54 6.07
CA HIS A 132 7.80 -6.81 5.99
C HIS A 132 7.57 -8.07 5.15
N LEU A 133 7.07 -9.12 5.79
CA LEU A 133 6.68 -10.35 5.11
C LEU A 133 5.29 -10.15 4.50
N VAL A 134 5.16 -10.42 3.21
CA VAL A 134 3.89 -10.33 2.47
C VAL A 134 3.58 -11.73 1.92
N PRO A 135 2.64 -12.47 2.51
CA PRO A 135 2.15 -13.71 1.90
C PRO A 135 1.55 -13.42 0.54
N LEU A 136 1.73 -14.35 -0.39
CA LEU A 136 1.24 -14.23 -1.75
C LEU A 136 0.12 -15.25 -2.00
N SER A 137 -1.00 -14.78 -2.54
CA SER A 137 -2.06 -15.67 -3.04
C SER A 137 -1.62 -16.36 -4.33
N ARG A 138 -2.30 -17.46 -4.70
CA ARG A 138 -2.08 -18.14 -5.98
C ARG A 138 -2.19 -17.19 -7.17
N GLN A 139 -3.16 -16.27 -7.13
CA GLN A 139 -3.37 -15.27 -8.16
C GLN A 139 -2.20 -14.27 -8.22
N ALA A 140 -1.66 -13.87 -7.07
CA ALA A 140 -0.49 -12.97 -7.02
C ALA A 140 0.77 -13.66 -7.58
N ILE A 141 0.98 -14.94 -7.27
CA ILE A 141 2.06 -15.75 -7.87
C ILE A 141 1.90 -15.83 -9.38
N ALA A 142 0.70 -16.17 -9.89
CA ALA A 142 0.46 -16.25 -11.32
C ALA A 142 0.72 -14.92 -12.06
N VAL A 143 0.37 -13.79 -11.44
CA VAL A 143 0.69 -12.45 -11.98
C VAL A 143 2.21 -12.20 -11.94
N LEU A 144 2.90 -12.58 -10.88
CA LEU A 144 4.37 -12.42 -10.78
C LEU A 144 5.12 -13.29 -11.80
N GLU A 145 4.63 -14.49 -12.10
CA GLU A 145 5.19 -15.35 -13.15
C GLU A 145 5.03 -14.73 -14.55
N GLN A 146 3.88 -14.13 -14.84
CA GLN A 146 3.68 -13.37 -16.07
C GLN A 146 4.63 -12.17 -16.14
N ILE A 147 4.82 -11.45 -15.04
CA ILE A 147 5.78 -10.35 -14.97
C ILE A 147 7.21 -10.86 -15.19
N LYS A 148 7.55 -12.02 -14.59
CA LYS A 148 8.87 -12.65 -14.73
C LYS A 148 9.19 -13.02 -16.19
N ALA A 149 8.19 -13.42 -16.96
CA ALA A 149 8.37 -13.65 -18.40
C ALA A 149 8.73 -12.36 -19.19
N ILE A 150 8.42 -11.17 -18.65
CA ILE A 150 8.70 -9.88 -19.30
C ILE A 150 10.02 -9.26 -18.78
N SER A 151 10.30 -9.36 -17.50
CA SER A 151 11.39 -8.62 -16.83
C SER A 151 12.32 -9.51 -15.99
N GLY A 152 12.19 -10.83 -16.09
CA GLY A 152 12.94 -11.77 -15.23
C GLY A 152 14.45 -11.78 -15.42
N GLU A 153 14.96 -11.26 -16.53
CA GLU A 153 16.41 -11.07 -16.76
C GLU A 153 16.98 -9.85 -16.02
N HIS A 154 16.12 -9.05 -15.40
CA HIS A 154 16.50 -7.83 -14.70
C HIS A 154 16.40 -7.99 -13.18
N GLU A 155 17.11 -7.14 -12.44
CA GLU A 155 17.03 -7.09 -10.97
C GLU A 155 15.64 -6.64 -10.50
N LEU A 156 15.03 -5.67 -11.20
CA LEU A 156 13.75 -5.08 -10.86
C LEU A 156 12.60 -5.87 -11.46
N ILE A 157 11.56 -6.11 -10.65
CA ILE A 157 10.29 -6.70 -11.10
C ILE A 157 9.58 -5.74 -12.08
N PHE A 158 9.55 -4.46 -11.76
CA PHE A 158 8.89 -3.43 -12.57
C PHE A 158 9.92 -2.49 -13.21
N ILE A 159 10.38 -2.86 -14.39
CA ILE A 159 11.34 -2.09 -15.18
C ILE A 159 10.67 -0.90 -15.89
N GLY A 160 11.41 0.21 -16.01
CA GLY A 160 10.96 1.40 -16.74
C GLY A 160 10.85 1.18 -18.26
N ASP A 161 10.08 2.02 -18.92
CA ASP A 161 9.79 1.90 -20.35
C ASP A 161 11.01 2.15 -21.24
N HIS A 162 11.85 3.12 -20.86
CA HIS A 162 13.03 3.52 -21.64
C HIS A 162 14.34 2.92 -21.13
N TYR A 163 14.38 2.57 -19.85
CA TYR A 163 15.60 2.08 -19.19
C TYR A 163 15.25 0.96 -18.23
N ALA A 164 15.61 -0.27 -18.55
CA ALA A 164 15.34 -1.44 -17.74
C ALA A 164 16.05 -1.43 -16.37
N HIS A 165 17.15 -0.68 -16.22
CA HIS A 165 17.83 -0.48 -14.94
C HIS A 165 17.14 0.56 -14.03
N LYS A 166 16.08 1.23 -14.50
CA LYS A 166 15.27 2.14 -13.71
C LYS A 166 13.91 1.52 -13.44
N PRO A 167 13.31 1.79 -12.28
CA PRO A 167 11.97 1.30 -11.98
C PRO A 167 10.90 2.11 -12.73
N ILE A 168 9.69 1.56 -12.81
CA ILE A 168 8.52 2.32 -13.24
C ILE A 168 8.34 3.60 -12.43
N SER A 169 7.60 4.58 -12.97
CA SER A 169 7.24 5.80 -12.23
C SER A 169 6.35 5.48 -11.04
N GLU A 170 6.46 6.24 -9.95
CA GLU A 170 5.56 6.13 -8.79
C GLU A 170 4.09 6.39 -9.14
N ASN A 171 3.85 7.11 -10.24
CA ASN A 171 2.51 7.41 -10.74
C ASN A 171 2.00 6.40 -11.78
N THR A 172 2.74 5.34 -12.08
CA THR A 172 2.38 4.39 -13.16
C THR A 172 1.00 3.78 -12.94
N VAL A 173 0.70 3.26 -11.74
CA VAL A 173 -0.61 2.70 -11.41
C VAL A 173 -1.71 3.77 -11.51
N ASN A 174 -1.51 4.96 -10.95
CA ASN A 174 -2.50 6.04 -11.02
C ASN A 174 -2.70 6.56 -12.46
N LYS A 175 -1.63 6.57 -13.29
CA LYS A 175 -1.76 6.92 -14.70
C LYS A 175 -2.58 5.87 -15.44
N ALA A 176 -2.35 4.59 -15.17
CA ALA A 176 -3.14 3.51 -15.77
C ALA A 176 -4.63 3.63 -15.40
N LEU A 177 -4.95 3.85 -14.12
CA LEU A 177 -6.32 4.06 -13.66
C LEU A 177 -6.99 5.23 -14.39
N ARG A 178 -6.29 6.36 -14.60
CA ARG A 178 -6.83 7.48 -15.39
C ARG A 178 -7.06 7.13 -16.85
N ILE A 179 -6.18 6.34 -17.46
CA ILE A 179 -6.36 5.85 -18.84
C ILE A 179 -7.57 4.91 -18.94
N MET A 180 -7.83 4.14 -17.86
CA MET A 180 -9.03 3.30 -17.73
C MET A 180 -10.30 4.13 -17.47
N GLY A 181 -10.21 5.47 -17.34
CA GLY A 181 -11.34 6.37 -17.17
C GLY A 181 -11.72 6.70 -15.73
N TYR A 182 -10.89 6.37 -14.74
CA TYR A 182 -11.14 6.74 -13.35
C TYR A 182 -10.56 8.12 -12.97
N ASP A 183 -11.29 8.88 -12.16
CA ASP A 183 -10.70 10.01 -11.46
C ASP A 183 -9.94 9.54 -10.22
N THR A 184 -8.61 9.68 -10.25
CA THR A 184 -7.75 9.24 -9.15
C THR A 184 -7.75 10.18 -7.93
N LYS A 185 -8.52 11.27 -7.97
CA LYS A 185 -8.72 12.19 -6.83
C LYS A 185 -10.00 11.88 -6.07
N THR A 186 -11.04 11.39 -6.76
CA THR A 186 -12.39 11.23 -6.20
C THR A 186 -12.92 9.81 -6.22
N GLU A 187 -12.51 8.94 -7.16
CA GLU A 187 -13.06 7.59 -7.29
C GLU A 187 -12.11 6.50 -6.75
N ILE A 188 -10.91 6.36 -7.33
CA ILE A 188 -9.97 5.32 -6.94
C ILE A 188 -8.53 5.70 -7.30
N CYS A 189 -7.60 5.39 -6.41
CA CYS A 189 -6.17 5.47 -6.68
C CYS A 189 -5.45 4.18 -6.25
N GLY A 190 -4.21 3.99 -6.67
CA GLY A 190 -3.44 2.80 -6.29
C GLY A 190 -3.30 2.60 -4.77
N HIS A 191 -3.34 3.69 -3.99
CA HIS A 191 -3.40 3.59 -2.53
C HIS A 191 -4.80 3.18 -2.04
N GLY A 192 -5.87 3.51 -2.77
CA GLY A 192 -7.25 3.13 -2.47
C GLY A 192 -7.46 1.62 -2.50
N PHE A 193 -6.70 0.86 -3.27
CA PHE A 193 -6.73 -0.60 -3.24
C PHE A 193 -6.44 -1.18 -1.85
N ARG A 194 -5.61 -0.51 -1.07
CA ARG A 194 -5.35 -0.89 0.33
C ARG A 194 -6.57 -0.67 1.22
N ALA A 195 -7.29 0.43 1.00
CA ALA A 195 -8.54 0.70 1.73
C ALA A 195 -9.63 -0.31 1.35
N MET A 196 -9.74 -0.68 0.06
CA MET A 196 -10.65 -1.74 -0.39
C MET A 196 -10.34 -3.08 0.28
N ALA A 197 -9.08 -3.53 0.22
CA ALA A 197 -8.68 -4.79 0.85
C ALA A 197 -8.93 -4.77 2.37
N CYS A 198 -8.51 -3.71 3.06
CA CYS A 198 -8.74 -3.56 4.50
C CYS A 198 -10.23 -3.57 4.84
N GLY A 199 -11.06 -2.83 4.10
CA GLY A 199 -12.51 -2.81 4.28
C GLY A 199 -13.13 -4.19 4.09
N ALA A 200 -12.80 -4.89 3.00
CA ALA A 200 -13.33 -6.22 2.72
C ALA A 200 -12.93 -7.25 3.79
N LEU A 201 -11.69 -7.21 4.25
CA LEU A 201 -11.20 -8.10 5.30
C LEU A 201 -11.91 -7.86 6.64
N ILE A 202 -12.20 -6.62 6.98
CA ILE A 202 -12.95 -6.28 8.20
C ILE A 202 -14.43 -6.68 8.04
N GLU A 203 -15.07 -6.34 6.92
CA GLU A 203 -16.46 -6.65 6.64
C GLU A 203 -16.74 -8.16 6.55
N SER A 204 -15.73 -8.97 6.20
CA SER A 204 -15.85 -10.43 6.19
C SER A 204 -16.08 -11.02 7.58
N ALA A 205 -15.66 -10.33 8.63
CA ALA A 205 -15.68 -10.77 10.03
C ALA A 205 -14.93 -12.10 10.30
N LEU A 206 -13.93 -12.44 9.44
CA LEU A 206 -13.17 -13.70 9.54
C LEU A 206 -11.82 -13.55 10.24
N TRP A 207 -11.24 -12.34 10.23
CA TRP A 207 -9.83 -12.12 10.51
C TRP A 207 -9.61 -11.28 11.76
N SER A 208 -8.57 -11.61 12.51
CA SER A 208 -8.17 -10.80 13.65
C SER A 208 -7.71 -9.41 13.16
N ARG A 209 -8.06 -8.38 13.94
CA ARG A 209 -7.62 -7.01 13.67
C ARG A 209 -6.10 -6.93 13.57
N ASP A 210 -5.37 -7.66 14.41
CA ASP A 210 -3.93 -7.63 14.45
C ASP A 210 -3.30 -8.20 13.17
N ALA A 211 -3.87 -9.28 12.59
CA ALA A 211 -3.44 -9.81 11.31
C ALA A 211 -3.66 -8.81 10.17
N VAL A 212 -4.82 -8.13 10.13
CA VAL A 212 -5.12 -7.10 9.13
C VAL A 212 -4.13 -5.92 9.27
N GLU A 213 -3.94 -5.38 10.46
CA GLU A 213 -2.99 -4.27 10.71
C GLU A 213 -1.54 -4.67 10.36
N ARG A 214 -1.15 -5.91 10.69
CA ARG A 214 0.18 -6.42 10.33
C ARG A 214 0.37 -6.56 8.83
N GLN A 215 -0.65 -7.04 8.09
CA GLN A 215 -0.63 -7.11 6.63
C GLN A 215 -0.54 -5.71 6.00
N MET A 216 -1.24 -4.75 6.59
CA MET A 216 -1.17 -3.35 6.17
C MET A 216 0.16 -2.69 6.55
N SER A 217 1.06 -3.39 7.27
CA SER A 217 2.30 -2.81 7.79
C SER A 217 2.03 -1.50 8.54
N HIS A 218 0.99 -1.48 9.37
CA HIS A 218 0.70 -0.38 10.27
C HIS A 218 1.46 -0.59 11.60
N GLN A 219 1.86 0.51 12.24
CA GLN A 219 2.40 0.45 13.59
C GLN A 219 1.26 0.48 14.59
N GLU A 220 1.38 -0.37 15.62
CA GLU A 220 0.54 -0.22 16.80
C GLU A 220 0.83 1.13 17.46
N ARG A 221 -0.23 1.91 17.66
CA ARG A 221 -0.14 3.27 18.26
C ARG A 221 -0.03 3.23 19.77
N ASN A 222 -0.53 2.16 20.38
CA ASN A 222 -0.40 1.95 21.82
C ASN A 222 0.96 1.35 22.12
N ASN A 223 1.85 2.13 22.72
CA ASN A 223 3.22 1.70 23.03
C ASN A 223 3.29 0.48 23.95
N VAL A 224 2.33 0.33 24.87
CA VAL A 224 2.27 -0.84 25.77
C VAL A 224 1.92 -2.08 24.97
N ARG A 225 0.87 -2.05 24.15
CA ARG A 225 0.49 -3.16 23.27
C ARG A 225 1.58 -3.48 22.25
N ALA A 226 2.22 -2.48 21.67
CA ALA A 226 3.31 -2.66 20.74
C ALA A 226 4.47 -3.48 21.33
N ALA A 227 4.79 -3.30 22.60
CA ALA A 227 5.84 -4.05 23.29
C ALA A 227 5.55 -5.56 23.36
N TYR A 228 4.29 -5.95 23.44
CA TYR A 228 3.87 -7.36 23.53
C TYR A 228 3.68 -8.05 22.17
N ILE A 229 3.19 -7.34 21.16
CA ILE A 229 2.81 -7.93 19.87
C ILE A 229 3.80 -7.66 18.74
N HIS A 230 4.85 -6.85 18.95
CA HIS A 230 5.74 -6.40 17.88
C HIS A 230 6.45 -7.53 17.11
N LYS A 231 6.57 -8.73 17.71
CA LYS A 231 7.17 -9.91 17.08
C LYS A 231 6.15 -10.86 16.44
N ALA A 232 4.86 -10.66 16.70
CA ALA A 232 3.83 -11.52 16.14
C ALA A 232 3.62 -11.23 14.65
N GLU A 233 3.91 -12.21 13.80
CA GLU A 233 3.76 -12.06 12.34
C GLU A 233 2.37 -12.45 11.85
N HIS A 234 1.59 -13.21 12.62
CA HIS A 234 0.29 -13.77 12.22
C HIS A 234 0.34 -14.43 10.82
N LEU A 235 1.46 -15.08 10.49
CA LEU A 235 1.78 -15.43 9.11
C LEU A 235 0.77 -16.41 8.52
N GLU A 236 0.36 -17.43 9.27
CA GLU A 236 -0.58 -18.45 8.78
C GLU A 236 -1.98 -17.85 8.57
N GLU A 237 -2.45 -17.05 9.51
CA GLU A 237 -3.72 -16.32 9.35
C GLU A 237 -3.66 -15.38 8.14
N ARG A 238 -2.55 -14.65 7.97
CA ARG A 238 -2.35 -13.74 6.83
C ARG A 238 -2.27 -14.47 5.49
N ARG A 239 -1.75 -15.72 5.43
CA ARG A 239 -1.79 -16.55 4.23
C ARG A 239 -3.22 -16.84 3.81
N LEU A 240 -4.05 -17.28 4.74
CA LEU A 240 -5.47 -17.53 4.50
C LEU A 240 -6.20 -16.23 4.11
N MET A 241 -5.90 -15.15 4.78
CA MET A 241 -6.49 -13.83 4.57
C MET A 241 -6.21 -13.28 3.16
N VAL A 242 -4.97 -13.32 2.69
CA VAL A 242 -4.64 -12.81 1.34
C VAL A 242 -5.16 -13.74 0.24
N GLN A 243 -5.25 -15.06 0.50
CA GLN A 243 -5.87 -15.97 -0.43
C GLN A 243 -7.38 -15.73 -0.51
N TRP A 244 -8.05 -15.53 0.62
CA TRP A 244 -9.46 -15.17 0.67
C TRP A 244 -9.75 -13.88 -0.09
N TRP A 245 -8.92 -12.85 0.10
CA TRP A 245 -9.06 -11.59 -0.64
C TRP A 245 -8.97 -11.79 -2.16
N ALA A 246 -8.00 -12.57 -2.62
CA ALA A 246 -7.84 -12.86 -4.04
C ALA A 246 -9.01 -13.68 -4.60
N ASP A 247 -9.51 -14.66 -3.85
CA ASP A 247 -10.70 -15.46 -4.22
C ASP A 247 -11.98 -14.60 -4.20
N TYR A 248 -12.10 -13.66 -3.27
CA TYR A 248 -13.19 -12.69 -3.23
C TYR A 248 -13.18 -11.78 -4.47
N LEU A 249 -12.01 -11.30 -4.85
CA LEU A 249 -11.87 -10.53 -6.09
C LEU A 249 -12.27 -11.35 -7.31
N ASP A 250 -11.86 -12.61 -7.41
CA ASP A 250 -12.22 -13.48 -8.53
C ASP A 250 -13.74 -13.75 -8.57
N ALA A 251 -14.37 -13.96 -7.43
CA ALA A 251 -15.83 -14.14 -7.34
C ALA A 251 -16.62 -12.88 -7.74
N ASN A 252 -16.01 -11.72 -7.62
CA ASN A 252 -16.60 -10.43 -8.00
C ASN A 252 -16.25 -9.99 -9.44
N ARG A 253 -15.72 -10.86 -10.29
CA ARG A 253 -15.44 -10.49 -11.69
C ARG A 253 -16.71 -10.23 -12.49
N ASP A 254 -17.71 -11.07 -12.32
CA ASP A 254 -18.93 -11.05 -13.14
C ASP A 254 -20.16 -10.54 -12.38
N CYS A 255 -20.15 -10.64 -11.06
CA CYS A 255 -21.26 -10.18 -10.22
C CYS A 255 -20.77 -9.65 -8.88
N ALA A 256 -21.43 -8.63 -8.36
CA ALA A 256 -21.09 -8.05 -7.07
C ALA A 256 -21.65 -8.90 -5.93
N ILE A 257 -20.75 -9.43 -5.07
CA ILE A 257 -21.08 -10.13 -3.83
C ILE A 257 -20.43 -9.31 -2.70
N THR A 258 -21.13 -9.13 -1.58
CA THR A 258 -20.55 -8.45 -0.42
C THR A 258 -19.48 -9.32 0.25
N PRO A 259 -18.48 -8.72 0.96
CA PRO A 259 -17.47 -9.49 1.68
C PRO A 259 -18.09 -10.44 2.72
N TYR A 260 -19.15 -10.01 3.40
CA TYR A 260 -19.84 -10.82 4.40
C TYR A 260 -20.57 -12.02 3.78
N GLU A 261 -21.28 -11.82 2.67
CA GLU A 261 -21.95 -12.91 1.93
C GLU A 261 -20.94 -13.92 1.41
N PHE A 262 -19.85 -13.47 0.79
CA PHE A 262 -18.80 -14.33 0.29
C PHE A 262 -18.13 -15.16 1.41
N ALA A 263 -17.93 -14.56 2.58
CA ALA A 263 -17.38 -15.26 3.75
C ALA A 263 -18.28 -16.43 4.18
N ARG A 264 -19.60 -16.31 4.04
CA ARG A 264 -20.57 -17.35 4.41
C ARG A 264 -20.72 -18.45 3.35
N THR A 265 -20.58 -18.13 2.07
CA THR A 265 -20.75 -19.10 0.98
C THR A 265 -19.62 -20.14 0.92
N LYS A 266 -18.41 -19.75 1.29
CA LYS A 266 -17.24 -20.64 1.31
C LYS A 266 -17.02 -21.21 2.71
N ASN A 267 -17.85 -21.91 3.38
CA ASN A 267 -17.57 -22.67 4.63
C ASN A 267 -16.23 -22.34 5.38
N VAL A 268 -15.71 -21.12 5.20
CA VAL A 268 -14.51 -20.60 5.86
C VAL A 268 -14.79 -20.39 7.36
N MET A 269 -16.05 -20.54 7.78
CA MET A 269 -16.49 -20.47 9.18
C MET A 269 -15.91 -21.57 10.11
N GLN A 270 -15.09 -22.48 9.60
CA GLN A 270 -14.31 -23.42 10.42
C GLN A 270 -12.85 -22.96 10.64
N SER A 271 -12.56 -21.68 10.49
CA SER A 271 -11.26 -21.15 10.91
C SER A 271 -11.15 -21.25 12.44
N PRO A 272 -10.11 -21.91 12.98
CA PRO A 272 -9.88 -21.99 14.43
C PRO A 272 -9.67 -20.61 15.10
N PHE A 273 -9.63 -19.55 14.31
CA PHE A 273 -9.39 -18.17 14.77
C PHE A 273 -10.67 -17.36 15.05
N SER A 274 -11.87 -17.88 14.76
CA SER A 274 -13.14 -17.15 14.95
C SER A 274 -13.75 -17.29 16.36
N GLN A 275 -13.11 -17.96 17.30
CA GLN A 275 -13.67 -18.26 18.64
C GLN A 275 -13.06 -17.49 19.81
N SER A 276 -12.42 -16.36 19.58
CA SER A 276 -11.96 -15.48 20.67
C SER A 276 -12.44 -14.05 20.43
N ALA A 277 -13.70 -13.83 20.78
CA ALA A 277 -14.27 -12.50 21.03
C ALA A 277 -14.68 -12.41 22.50
#